data_e50995ac83d385dfcadedf7aac3d3af8
#
_entry.id   e50995ac83d385dfcadedf7aac3d3af8
#
_cell.length_a   1.000
_cell.length_b   1.000
_cell.length_c   1.000
_cell.angle_alpha   90.00
_cell.angle_beta   90.00
_cell.angle_gamma   90.00
#
_symmetry.space_group_name_H-M   'P 1'
#
loop_
_entity.id
_entity.type
_entity.pdbx_description
1 polymer ?
#
loop_
_entity_poly.entity_id
_entity_poly.type
_entity_poly.pdbx_seq_one_letter_code
_entity_poly.pdbx_strand_id
1 'polypeptide(L)'
;MPKKYGIKEKDQVVAHILHLVLTGKLRSGDRVDRNEIAQGLGVSRVPIQEALVQLEHDGVVSTRYHRGAFVERFDESTVLEHYELDGMLNGIAAARAAANPTPRIVGELGALMRSLRAAKDSRSFAEIAWEYRRVINDEYAGPRLHATIRASQNLIPRMFWTTYQNNREDILPFYEDETAAIHRRDPEAARAACVGRSYLMAQTMLAELCRRRVFTAPDIVGPGVPPFVAARLSQERASILL
;
A
#
# COMPACT_ATOMS: atom_id res chain seq x y z
N MET A 1 -18.17 -0.54 33.35
CA MET A 1 -17.48 0.49 32.57
C MET A 1 -17.77 0.24 31.09
N PRO A 2 -18.23 1.20 30.30
CA PRO A 2 -18.45 0.98 28.88
C PRO A 2 -17.09 0.74 28.20
N LYS A 3 -16.96 -0.38 27.46
CA LYS A 3 -15.80 -0.65 26.59
C LYS A 3 -15.70 0.53 25.60
N LYS A 4 -14.62 1.29 25.66
CA LYS A 4 -14.25 2.22 24.57
C LYS A 4 -14.24 1.37 23.29
N TYR A 5 -14.96 1.81 22.26
CA TYR A 5 -14.88 1.26 20.92
C TYR A 5 -13.46 1.51 20.38
N GLY A 6 -12.53 0.63 20.76
CA GLY A 6 -11.15 0.62 20.33
C GLY A 6 -10.96 -0.37 19.18
N ILE A 7 -9.83 -0.26 18.51
CA ILE A 7 -9.33 -1.24 17.52
C ILE A 7 -9.53 -2.65 18.10
N LYS A 8 -10.12 -3.58 17.32
CA LYS A 8 -10.34 -4.96 17.77
C LYS A 8 -9.01 -5.60 18.17
N GLU A 9 -8.98 -6.39 19.22
CA GLU A 9 -7.75 -7.05 19.70
C GLU A 9 -7.03 -7.82 18.58
N LYS A 10 -7.78 -8.48 17.70
CA LYS A 10 -7.26 -9.14 16.51
C LYS A 10 -6.47 -8.18 15.62
N ASP A 11 -7.02 -7.00 15.33
CA ASP A 11 -6.39 -6.01 14.44
C ASP A 11 -5.14 -5.39 15.08
N GLN A 12 -5.11 -5.31 16.43
CA GLN A 12 -3.89 -4.90 17.17
C GLN A 12 -2.79 -5.95 17.01
N VAL A 13 -3.13 -7.24 17.09
CA VAL A 13 -2.16 -8.33 16.89
C VAL A 13 -1.64 -8.34 15.46
N VAL A 14 -2.51 -8.18 14.45
CA VAL A 14 -2.11 -8.08 13.05
C VAL A 14 -1.12 -6.92 12.86
N ALA A 15 -1.47 -5.73 13.33
CA ALA A 15 -0.61 -4.55 13.22
C ALA A 15 0.73 -4.73 13.95
N HIS A 16 0.73 -5.42 15.10
CA HIS A 16 1.94 -5.69 15.86
C HIS A 16 2.89 -6.64 15.10
N ILE A 17 2.39 -7.76 14.58
CA ILE A 17 3.21 -8.71 13.81
C ILE A 17 3.78 -8.03 12.56
N LEU A 18 2.96 -7.31 11.79
CA LEU A 18 3.41 -6.56 10.63
C LEU A 18 4.47 -5.52 11.00
N HIS A 19 4.31 -4.84 12.13
CA HIS A 19 5.34 -3.92 12.64
C HIS A 19 6.66 -4.64 12.92
N LEU A 20 6.63 -5.83 13.52
CA LEU A 20 7.84 -6.61 13.78
C LEU A 20 8.55 -7.02 12.48
N VAL A 21 7.80 -7.44 11.47
CA VAL A 21 8.35 -7.80 10.13
C VAL A 21 8.94 -6.56 9.46
N LEU A 22 8.18 -5.47 9.37
CA LEU A 22 8.59 -4.23 8.69
C LEU A 22 9.69 -3.43 9.42
N THR A 23 10.03 -3.83 10.65
CA THR A 23 11.17 -3.29 11.43
C THR A 23 12.34 -4.25 11.51
N GLY A 24 12.24 -5.43 10.88
CA GLY A 24 13.28 -6.46 10.88
C GLY A 24 13.47 -7.18 12.22
N LYS A 25 12.56 -6.98 13.17
CA LYS A 25 12.54 -7.72 14.45
C LYS A 25 12.08 -9.16 14.29
N LEU A 26 11.19 -9.42 13.33
CA LEU A 26 10.87 -10.74 12.81
C LEU A 26 11.31 -10.79 11.34
N ARG A 27 12.05 -11.81 10.98
CA ARG A 27 12.59 -12.01 9.63
C ARG A 27 11.95 -13.23 8.96
N SER A 28 12.09 -13.34 7.67
CA SER A 28 11.67 -14.52 6.89
C SER A 28 12.13 -15.81 7.55
N GLY A 29 11.22 -16.72 7.82
CA GLY A 29 11.47 -18.00 8.48
C GLY A 29 11.45 -17.95 10.01
N ASP A 30 11.41 -16.80 10.64
CA ASP A 30 11.30 -16.70 12.10
C ASP A 30 9.94 -17.20 12.58
N ARG A 31 9.97 -17.83 13.76
CA ARG A 31 8.76 -18.30 14.41
C ARG A 31 8.05 -17.16 15.13
N VAL A 32 6.75 -17.05 14.93
CA VAL A 32 5.91 -16.09 15.66
C VAL A 32 5.62 -16.63 17.06
N ASP A 33 6.18 -15.97 18.10
CA ASP A 33 5.93 -16.37 19.49
C ASP A 33 4.60 -15.81 20.00
N ARG A 34 3.61 -16.70 20.10
CA ARG A 34 2.26 -16.37 20.57
C ARG A 34 2.23 -15.94 22.03
N ASN A 35 3.13 -16.46 22.87
CA ASN A 35 3.17 -16.14 24.30
C ASN A 35 3.75 -14.74 24.51
N GLU A 36 4.81 -14.41 23.78
CA GLU A 36 5.39 -13.06 23.79
C GLU A 36 4.36 -12.01 23.35
N ILE A 37 3.63 -12.28 22.26
CA ILE A 37 2.57 -11.40 21.78
C ILE A 37 1.44 -11.26 22.79
N ALA A 38 1.00 -12.36 23.40
CA ALA A 38 -0.05 -12.34 24.43
C ALA A 38 0.36 -11.46 25.61
N GLN A 39 1.59 -11.61 26.09
CA GLN A 39 2.12 -10.82 27.21
C GLN A 39 2.32 -9.35 26.83
N GLY A 40 2.89 -9.07 25.65
CA GLY A 40 3.20 -7.73 25.21
C GLY A 40 1.96 -6.87 24.94
N LEU A 41 0.89 -7.46 24.42
CA LEU A 41 -0.36 -6.77 24.10
C LEU A 41 -1.47 -6.93 25.15
N GLY A 42 -1.30 -7.82 26.12
CA GLY A 42 -2.32 -8.10 27.13
C GLY A 42 -3.58 -8.76 26.53
N VAL A 43 -3.45 -9.53 25.47
CA VAL A 43 -4.57 -10.18 24.76
C VAL A 43 -4.62 -11.69 25.03
N SER A 44 -5.79 -12.29 24.87
CA SER A 44 -5.98 -13.73 25.00
C SER A 44 -5.48 -14.47 23.75
N ARG A 45 -5.51 -15.83 23.79
CA ARG A 45 -5.07 -16.67 22.67
C ARG A 45 -5.99 -16.58 21.44
N VAL A 46 -7.28 -16.28 21.63
CA VAL A 46 -8.27 -16.27 20.54
C VAL A 46 -7.95 -15.18 19.51
N PRO A 47 -7.82 -13.87 19.86
CA PRO A 47 -7.47 -12.83 18.90
C PRO A 47 -6.12 -13.06 18.22
N ILE A 48 -5.16 -13.73 18.88
CA ILE A 48 -3.88 -14.10 18.27
C ILE A 48 -4.11 -15.17 17.19
N GLN A 49 -4.92 -16.19 17.46
CA GLN A 49 -5.22 -17.21 16.46
C GLN A 49 -5.98 -16.64 15.27
N GLU A 50 -6.96 -15.76 15.49
CA GLU A 50 -7.68 -15.07 14.43
C GLU A 50 -6.75 -14.18 13.57
N ALA A 51 -5.81 -13.47 14.21
CA ALA A 51 -4.81 -12.67 13.53
C ALA A 51 -3.88 -13.52 12.66
N LEU A 52 -3.41 -14.66 13.17
CA LEU A 52 -2.54 -15.57 12.41
C LEU A 52 -3.26 -16.16 11.19
N VAL A 53 -4.53 -16.52 11.32
CA VAL A 53 -5.34 -16.99 10.17
C VAL A 53 -5.46 -15.90 9.11
N GLN A 54 -5.69 -14.64 9.51
CA GLN A 54 -5.72 -13.53 8.57
C GLN A 54 -4.36 -13.33 7.91
N LEU A 55 -3.27 -13.28 8.68
CA LEU A 55 -1.92 -13.06 8.16
C LEU A 55 -1.46 -14.21 7.26
N GLU A 56 -1.93 -15.43 7.49
CA GLU A 56 -1.70 -16.58 6.61
C GLU A 56 -2.46 -16.42 5.28
N HIS A 57 -3.71 -15.97 5.33
CA HIS A 57 -4.48 -15.63 4.14
C HIS A 57 -3.85 -14.49 3.34
N ASP A 58 -3.26 -13.50 4.05
CA ASP A 58 -2.60 -12.34 3.47
C ASP A 58 -1.15 -12.64 3.00
N GLY A 59 -0.67 -13.90 3.16
CA GLY A 59 0.67 -14.35 2.71
C GLY A 59 1.83 -13.83 3.56
N VAL A 60 1.57 -13.35 4.78
CA VAL A 60 2.60 -12.82 5.70
C VAL A 60 3.23 -13.91 6.56
N VAL A 61 2.45 -14.91 6.94
CA VAL A 61 2.90 -16.05 7.73
C VAL A 61 2.41 -17.35 7.13
N SER A 62 3.09 -18.47 7.45
CA SER A 62 2.58 -19.84 7.21
C SER A 62 2.45 -20.59 8.49
N THR A 63 1.38 -21.37 8.62
CA THR A 63 1.16 -22.25 9.76
C THR A 63 1.64 -23.66 9.44
N ARG A 64 2.59 -24.17 10.24
CA ARG A 64 3.09 -25.54 10.12
C ARG A 64 2.48 -26.42 11.21
N TYR A 65 1.92 -27.56 10.80
CA TYR A 65 1.26 -28.48 11.72
C TYR A 65 2.17 -28.85 12.90
N HIS A 66 1.70 -28.70 14.12
CA HIS A 66 2.42 -28.87 15.39
C HIS A 66 3.69 -28.03 15.59
N ARG A 67 4.08 -27.16 14.66
CA ARG A 67 5.30 -26.33 14.76
C ARG A 67 5.02 -24.85 15.00
N GLY A 68 3.79 -24.39 14.74
CA GLY A 68 3.37 -23.01 14.94
C GLY A 68 3.38 -22.19 13.65
N ALA A 69 3.30 -20.88 13.78
CA ALA A 69 3.34 -19.93 12.66
C ALA A 69 4.75 -19.38 12.45
N PHE A 70 5.11 -19.19 11.20
CA PHE A 70 6.43 -18.69 10.75
C PHE A 70 6.23 -17.54 9.75
N VAL A 71 7.10 -16.55 9.78
CA VAL A 71 7.08 -15.45 8.81
C VAL A 71 7.43 -16.01 7.43
N GLU A 72 6.60 -15.69 6.44
CA GLU A 72 6.85 -16.01 5.04
C GLU A 72 8.01 -15.18 4.48
N ARG A 73 8.41 -15.47 3.25
CA ARG A 73 9.44 -14.71 2.57
C ARG A 73 9.02 -13.24 2.46
N PHE A 74 9.77 -12.36 3.10
CA PHE A 74 9.59 -10.93 3.03
C PHE A 74 10.92 -10.30 2.60
N ASP A 75 10.99 -9.92 1.34
CA ASP A 75 12.16 -9.31 0.69
C ASP A 75 11.72 -8.23 -0.31
N GLU A 76 12.67 -7.72 -1.07
CA GLU A 76 12.44 -6.69 -2.08
C GLU A 76 11.40 -7.11 -3.12
N SER A 77 11.44 -8.39 -3.56
CA SER A 77 10.50 -8.88 -4.56
C SER A 77 9.07 -8.90 -4.03
N THR A 78 8.87 -9.24 -2.76
CA THR A 78 7.56 -9.22 -2.10
C THR A 78 6.99 -7.81 -2.02
N VAL A 79 7.84 -6.81 -1.73
CA VAL A 79 7.41 -5.40 -1.72
C VAL A 79 7.02 -4.93 -3.12
N LEU A 80 7.83 -5.24 -4.13
CA LEU A 80 7.52 -4.88 -5.53
C LEU A 80 6.22 -5.52 -5.99
N GLU A 81 6.04 -6.83 -5.75
CA GLU A 81 4.82 -7.57 -6.09
C GLU A 81 3.57 -6.96 -5.42
N HIS A 82 3.68 -6.59 -4.15
CA HIS A 82 2.58 -5.94 -3.42
C HIS A 82 2.12 -4.66 -4.13
N TYR A 83 3.04 -3.77 -4.48
CA TYR A 83 2.69 -2.51 -5.13
C TYR A 83 2.29 -2.67 -6.59
N GLU A 84 2.81 -3.68 -7.28
CA GLU A 84 2.35 -4.05 -8.61
C GLU A 84 0.87 -4.46 -8.59
N LEU A 85 0.50 -5.35 -7.66
CA LEU A 85 -0.89 -5.76 -7.44
C LEU A 85 -1.77 -4.58 -7.04
N ASP A 86 -1.33 -3.73 -6.10
CA ASP A 86 -2.06 -2.53 -5.70
C ASP A 86 -2.31 -1.59 -6.89
N GLY A 87 -1.28 -1.32 -7.68
CA GLY A 87 -1.36 -0.48 -8.87
C GLY A 87 -2.32 -1.04 -9.92
N MET A 88 -2.24 -2.35 -10.20
CA MET A 88 -3.13 -3.01 -11.16
C MET A 88 -4.59 -2.99 -10.69
N LEU A 89 -4.85 -3.37 -9.45
CA LEU A 89 -6.21 -3.43 -8.90
C LEU A 89 -6.87 -2.04 -8.86
N ASN A 90 -6.16 -1.05 -8.33
CA ASN A 90 -6.65 0.32 -8.30
C ASN A 90 -6.73 0.94 -9.70
N GLY A 91 -5.81 0.57 -10.61
CA GLY A 91 -5.81 0.99 -12.00
C GLY A 91 -7.04 0.52 -12.78
N ILE A 92 -7.60 -0.66 -12.44
CA ILE A 92 -8.88 -1.12 -13.02
C ILE A 92 -10.02 -0.17 -12.64
N ALA A 93 -10.11 0.26 -11.38
CA ALA A 93 -11.12 1.20 -10.92
C ALA A 93 -10.93 2.59 -11.57
N ALA A 94 -9.68 3.08 -11.66
CA ALA A 94 -9.34 4.33 -12.31
C ALA A 94 -9.72 4.34 -13.80
N ALA A 95 -9.42 3.24 -14.54
CA ALA A 95 -9.78 3.10 -15.94
C ALA A 95 -11.30 3.10 -16.14
N ARG A 96 -12.05 2.44 -15.26
CA ARG A 96 -13.53 2.45 -15.29
C ARG A 96 -14.08 3.85 -15.02
N ALA A 97 -13.49 4.59 -14.07
CA ALA A 97 -13.85 5.98 -13.80
C ALA A 97 -13.64 6.86 -15.03
N ALA A 98 -12.51 6.69 -15.73
CA ALA A 98 -12.23 7.42 -16.96
C ALA A 98 -13.12 7.00 -18.13
N ALA A 99 -13.46 5.71 -18.24
CA ALA A 99 -14.35 5.23 -19.32
C ALA A 99 -15.77 5.84 -19.20
N ASN A 100 -16.26 6.03 -17.98
CA ASN A 100 -17.62 6.55 -17.73
C ASN A 100 -17.66 7.46 -16.49
N PRO A 101 -17.02 8.65 -16.54
CA PRO A 101 -16.96 9.56 -15.40
C PRO A 101 -18.33 10.17 -15.13
N THR A 102 -18.81 10.07 -13.89
CA THR A 102 -20.03 10.77 -13.46
C THR A 102 -19.72 12.23 -13.10
N PRO A 103 -20.68 13.18 -13.24
CA PRO A 103 -20.48 14.56 -12.79
C PRO A 103 -20.08 14.65 -11.31
N ARG A 104 -20.58 13.73 -10.47
CA ARG A 104 -20.25 13.63 -9.07
C ARG A 104 -18.76 13.33 -8.87
N ILE A 105 -18.25 12.27 -9.51
CA ILE A 105 -16.83 11.88 -9.36
C ILE A 105 -15.90 12.97 -9.87
N VAL A 106 -16.21 13.60 -10.99
CA VAL A 106 -15.44 14.71 -11.55
C VAL A 106 -15.34 15.88 -10.55
N GLY A 107 -16.47 16.25 -9.93
CA GLY A 107 -16.50 17.33 -8.94
C GLY A 107 -15.75 16.98 -7.66
N GLU A 108 -15.93 15.77 -7.13
CA GLU A 108 -15.26 15.31 -5.92
C GLU A 108 -13.74 15.19 -6.10
N LEU A 109 -13.27 14.58 -7.20
CA LEU A 109 -11.83 14.49 -7.49
C LEU A 109 -11.21 15.87 -7.67
N GLY A 110 -11.89 16.81 -8.33
CA GLY A 110 -11.43 18.19 -8.46
C GLY A 110 -11.30 18.89 -7.11
N ALA A 111 -12.22 18.65 -6.17
CA ALA A 111 -12.13 19.19 -4.80
C ALA A 111 -10.96 18.55 -4.02
N LEU A 112 -10.81 17.21 -4.09
CA LEU A 112 -9.73 16.49 -3.43
C LEU A 112 -8.36 16.89 -3.98
N MET A 113 -8.24 17.15 -5.30
CA MET A 113 -7.00 17.65 -5.91
C MET A 113 -6.61 19.02 -5.36
N ARG A 114 -7.58 19.95 -5.20
CA ARG A 114 -7.30 21.24 -4.57
C ARG A 114 -6.80 21.05 -3.13
N SER A 115 -7.41 20.15 -2.39
CA SER A 115 -7.01 19.83 -1.02
C SER A 115 -5.63 19.17 -0.95
N LEU A 116 -5.28 18.26 -1.88
CA LEU A 116 -3.94 17.65 -1.98
C LEU A 116 -2.85 18.70 -2.21
N ARG A 117 -3.10 19.65 -3.13
CA ARG A 117 -2.18 20.77 -3.39
C ARG A 117 -2.02 21.69 -2.18
N ALA A 118 -3.08 21.91 -1.43
CA ALA A 118 -3.10 22.79 -0.26
C ALA A 118 -2.65 22.14 1.05
N ALA A 119 -2.48 20.81 1.09
CA ALA A 119 -2.08 20.08 2.28
C ALA A 119 -0.73 20.62 2.81
N LYS A 120 -0.66 20.97 4.08
CA LYS A 120 0.52 21.61 4.69
C LYS A 120 1.51 20.60 5.27
N ASP A 121 1.01 19.44 5.63
CA ASP A 121 1.77 18.37 6.27
C ASP A 121 1.44 17.03 5.62
N SER A 122 2.30 16.07 5.85
CA SER A 122 2.26 14.76 5.24
C SER A 122 1.10 13.90 5.74
N ARG A 123 0.65 14.13 6.97
CA ARG A 123 -0.49 13.39 7.52
C ARG A 123 -1.76 13.81 6.80
N SER A 124 -2.00 15.12 6.70
CA SER A 124 -3.13 15.68 5.97
C SER A 124 -3.10 15.24 4.50
N PHE A 125 -1.92 15.26 3.87
CA PHE A 125 -1.76 14.78 2.49
C PHE A 125 -2.17 13.31 2.37
N ALA A 126 -1.68 12.44 3.26
CA ALA A 126 -1.99 11.01 3.23
C ALA A 126 -3.47 10.72 3.47
N GLU A 127 -4.13 11.45 4.37
CA GLU A 127 -5.57 11.32 4.64
C GLU A 127 -6.41 11.70 3.40
N ILE A 128 -6.05 12.79 2.72
CA ILE A 128 -6.73 13.22 1.49
C ILE A 128 -6.44 12.25 0.33
N ALA A 129 -5.21 11.77 0.20
CA ALA A 129 -4.82 10.79 -0.81
C ALA A 129 -5.58 9.46 -0.66
N TRP A 130 -5.79 9.04 0.59
CA TRP A 130 -6.64 7.89 0.90
C TRP A 130 -8.08 8.12 0.49
N GLU A 131 -8.64 9.30 0.80
CA GLU A 131 -10.00 9.66 0.44
C GLU A 131 -10.18 9.72 -1.08
N TYR A 132 -9.20 10.28 -1.80
CA TYR A 132 -9.17 10.30 -3.26
C TYR A 132 -9.31 8.89 -3.84
N ARG A 133 -8.54 7.93 -3.32
CA ARG A 133 -8.61 6.54 -3.77
C ARG A 133 -9.92 5.87 -3.38
N ARG A 134 -10.40 6.13 -2.15
CA ARG A 134 -11.65 5.58 -1.66
C ARG A 134 -12.84 5.99 -2.53
N VAL A 135 -12.94 7.25 -2.88
CA VAL A 135 -14.04 7.77 -3.72
C VAL A 135 -14.10 7.05 -5.08
N ILE A 136 -12.97 6.81 -5.72
CA ILE A 136 -12.93 6.07 -7.00
C ILE A 136 -13.31 4.60 -6.79
N ASN A 137 -12.74 3.96 -5.78
CA ASN A 137 -12.96 2.54 -5.54
C ASN A 137 -14.41 2.25 -5.12
N ASP A 138 -15.02 3.07 -4.28
CA ASP A 138 -16.41 2.91 -3.84
C ASP A 138 -17.39 2.97 -5.00
N GLU A 139 -17.14 3.76 -6.04
CA GLU A 139 -18.04 3.91 -7.17
C GLU A 139 -17.74 2.93 -8.31
N TYR A 140 -16.46 2.64 -8.57
CA TYR A 140 -16.06 1.90 -9.78
C TYR A 140 -15.49 0.51 -9.52
N ALA A 141 -15.19 0.14 -8.28
CA ALA A 141 -14.83 -1.22 -7.93
C ALA A 141 -16.10 -2.01 -7.55
N GLY A 142 -16.47 -2.99 -8.36
CA GLY A 142 -17.52 -3.94 -7.98
C GLY A 142 -17.10 -4.76 -6.73
N PRO A 143 -18.04 -5.51 -6.10
CA PRO A 143 -17.79 -6.14 -4.79
C PRO A 143 -16.53 -7.01 -4.71
N ARG A 144 -16.24 -7.76 -5.79
CA ARG A 144 -15.05 -8.63 -5.87
C ARG A 144 -13.76 -7.80 -5.91
N LEU A 145 -13.68 -6.83 -6.82
CA LEU A 145 -12.51 -5.94 -6.94
C LEU A 145 -12.29 -5.17 -5.64
N HIS A 146 -13.35 -4.63 -5.06
CA HIS A 146 -13.28 -3.89 -3.80
C HIS A 146 -12.77 -4.76 -2.63
N ALA A 147 -13.22 -6.02 -2.54
CA ALA A 147 -12.73 -6.95 -1.52
C ALA A 147 -11.23 -7.27 -1.72
N THR A 148 -10.79 -7.47 -2.98
CA THR A 148 -9.39 -7.76 -3.31
C THR A 148 -8.49 -6.54 -3.03
N ILE A 149 -8.93 -5.33 -3.39
CA ILE A 149 -8.20 -4.08 -3.06
C ILE A 149 -8.02 -3.96 -1.54
N ARG A 150 -9.09 -4.19 -0.76
CA ARG A 150 -8.98 -4.11 0.71
C ARG A 150 -8.05 -5.17 1.28
N ALA A 151 -8.06 -6.39 0.74
CA ALA A 151 -7.15 -7.45 1.15
C ALA A 151 -5.68 -7.08 0.85
N SER A 152 -5.39 -6.54 -0.35
CA SER A 152 -4.02 -6.14 -0.70
C SER A 152 -3.47 -5.04 0.22
N GLN A 153 -4.31 -4.16 0.73
CA GLN A 153 -3.88 -3.07 1.63
C GLN A 153 -3.45 -3.54 3.03
N ASN A 154 -3.67 -4.80 3.38
CA ASN A 154 -3.33 -5.33 4.70
C ASN A 154 -1.83 -5.53 4.91
N LEU A 155 -1.06 -5.78 3.86
CA LEU A 155 0.38 -6.09 3.98
C LEU A 155 1.19 -4.92 4.52
N ILE A 156 0.89 -3.69 4.08
CA ILE A 156 1.59 -2.50 4.54
C ILE A 156 0.63 -1.61 5.35
N PRO A 157 0.70 -1.68 6.68
CA PRO A 157 -0.19 -0.91 7.54
C PRO A 157 -0.06 0.61 7.31
N ARG A 158 -1.17 1.32 7.46
CA ARG A 158 -1.24 2.79 7.30
C ARG A 158 -0.19 3.56 8.11
N MET A 159 0.30 3.00 9.22
CA MET A 159 1.37 3.60 10.02
C MET A 159 2.70 3.75 9.25
N PHE A 160 2.94 2.90 8.23
CA PHE A 160 4.09 3.02 7.34
C PHE A 160 3.88 4.02 6.20
N TRP A 161 2.66 4.48 5.97
CA TRP A 161 2.36 5.50 4.96
C TRP A 161 2.95 6.86 5.30
N THR A 162 3.23 7.12 6.58
CA THR A 162 3.98 8.30 7.00
C THR A 162 5.40 8.31 6.45
N THR A 163 5.91 7.15 6.02
CA THR A 163 7.20 7.00 5.35
C THR A 163 7.23 7.70 3.99
N TYR A 164 6.07 7.85 3.33
CA TYR A 164 5.93 8.56 2.05
C TYR A 164 5.88 10.08 2.19
N GLN A 165 6.07 10.59 3.40
CA GLN A 165 5.92 12.01 3.74
C GLN A 165 6.89 12.91 2.97
N ASN A 166 8.07 12.41 2.64
CA ASN A 166 9.11 13.20 1.98
C ASN A 166 8.95 13.25 0.46
N ASN A 167 8.03 12.45 -0.13
CA ASN A 167 7.87 12.32 -1.59
C ASN A 167 6.57 12.97 -2.11
N ARG A 168 6.03 13.95 -1.39
CA ARG A 168 4.80 14.62 -1.80
C ARG A 168 4.91 15.23 -3.21
N GLU A 169 6.02 15.90 -3.48
CA GLU A 169 6.26 16.56 -4.77
C GLU A 169 6.33 15.55 -5.91
N ASP A 170 6.90 14.37 -5.65
CA ASP A 170 7.01 13.29 -6.63
C ASP A 170 5.69 12.55 -6.85
N ILE A 171 4.85 12.44 -5.81
CA ILE A 171 3.59 11.69 -5.86
C ILE A 171 2.44 12.53 -6.44
N LEU A 172 2.40 13.82 -6.16
CA LEU A 172 1.32 14.72 -6.58
C LEU A 172 1.04 14.71 -8.09
N PRO A 173 2.05 14.70 -8.97
CA PRO A 173 1.84 14.64 -10.42
C PRO A 173 1.01 13.42 -10.86
N PHE A 174 1.14 12.27 -10.21
CA PHE A 174 0.35 11.09 -10.56
C PHE A 174 -1.14 11.26 -10.26
N TYR A 175 -1.49 11.97 -9.18
CA TYR A 175 -2.89 12.31 -8.89
C TYR A 175 -3.44 13.33 -9.89
N GLU A 176 -2.60 14.27 -10.33
CA GLU A 176 -2.94 15.25 -11.37
C GLU A 176 -3.18 14.56 -12.70
N ASP A 177 -2.27 13.69 -13.12
CA ASP A 177 -2.37 12.93 -14.37
C ASP A 177 -3.61 12.02 -14.36
N GLU A 178 -3.87 11.30 -13.26
CA GLU A 178 -5.04 10.44 -13.11
C GLU A 178 -6.34 11.25 -13.18
N THR A 179 -6.40 12.38 -12.46
CA THR A 179 -7.59 13.27 -12.49
C THR A 179 -7.80 13.82 -13.89
N ALA A 180 -6.74 14.30 -14.55
CA ALA A 180 -6.82 14.81 -15.91
C ALA A 180 -7.23 13.74 -16.92
N ALA A 181 -6.76 12.51 -16.77
CA ALA A 181 -7.14 11.38 -17.61
C ALA A 181 -8.63 11.02 -17.44
N ILE A 182 -9.15 11.01 -16.20
CA ILE A 182 -10.57 10.80 -15.93
C ILE A 182 -11.42 11.89 -16.60
N HIS A 183 -11.00 13.16 -16.50
CA HIS A 183 -11.70 14.27 -17.15
C HIS A 183 -11.70 14.15 -18.68
N ARG A 184 -10.58 13.71 -19.28
CA ARG A 184 -10.46 13.52 -20.74
C ARG A 184 -11.10 12.22 -21.24
N ARG A 185 -11.61 11.39 -20.34
CA ARG A 185 -12.15 10.06 -20.65
C ARG A 185 -11.10 9.16 -21.31
N ASP A 186 -9.92 9.11 -20.72
CA ASP A 186 -8.79 8.29 -21.16
C ASP A 186 -8.48 7.18 -20.13
N PRO A 187 -9.06 5.97 -20.30
CA PRO A 187 -8.90 4.86 -19.36
C PRO A 187 -7.45 4.37 -19.23
N GLU A 188 -6.70 4.38 -20.33
CA GLU A 188 -5.33 3.88 -20.32
C GLU A 188 -4.40 4.85 -19.60
N ALA A 189 -4.54 6.15 -19.82
CA ALA A 189 -3.78 7.15 -19.08
C ALA A 189 -4.12 7.14 -17.57
N ALA A 190 -5.40 6.98 -17.21
CA ALA A 190 -5.82 6.87 -15.80
C ALA A 190 -5.21 5.65 -15.12
N ARG A 191 -5.21 4.50 -15.80
CA ARG A 191 -4.55 3.27 -15.34
C ARG A 191 -3.05 3.48 -15.17
N ALA A 192 -2.40 4.03 -16.18
CA ALA A 192 -0.96 4.26 -16.19
C ALA A 192 -0.50 5.18 -15.04
N ALA A 193 -1.23 6.27 -14.78
CA ALA A 193 -0.96 7.17 -13.67
C ALA A 193 -1.07 6.44 -12.30
N CYS A 194 -2.11 5.61 -12.13
CA CYS A 194 -2.29 4.82 -10.91
C CYS A 194 -1.15 3.82 -10.69
N VAL A 195 -0.77 3.06 -11.72
CA VAL A 195 0.32 2.08 -11.66
C VAL A 195 1.67 2.78 -11.43
N GLY A 196 1.93 3.89 -12.11
CA GLY A 196 3.16 4.67 -11.92
C GLY A 196 3.31 5.19 -10.49
N ARG A 197 2.20 5.66 -9.89
CA ARG A 197 2.18 6.05 -8.47
C ARG A 197 2.53 4.89 -7.55
N SER A 198 1.90 3.72 -7.73
CA SER A 198 2.18 2.54 -6.89
C SER A 198 3.63 2.09 -7.02
N TYR A 199 4.22 2.18 -8.21
CA TYR A 199 5.63 1.90 -8.41
C TYR A 199 6.55 2.87 -7.66
N LEU A 200 6.28 4.18 -7.71
CA LEU A 200 7.02 5.17 -6.91
C LEU A 200 6.89 4.86 -5.41
N MET A 201 5.71 4.45 -4.96
CA MET A 201 5.50 4.03 -3.57
C MET A 201 6.34 2.80 -3.22
N ALA A 202 6.48 1.82 -4.12
CA ALA A 202 7.35 0.67 -3.94
C ALA A 202 8.81 1.09 -3.73
N GLN A 203 9.33 1.95 -4.59
CA GLN A 203 10.71 2.46 -4.50
C GLN A 203 10.95 3.18 -3.17
N THR A 204 10.01 4.04 -2.76
CA THR A 204 10.08 4.75 -1.48
C THR A 204 10.10 3.78 -0.30
N MET A 205 9.25 2.75 -0.33
CA MET A 205 9.22 1.74 0.73
C MET A 205 10.53 0.94 0.77
N LEU A 206 11.04 0.51 -0.36
CA LEU A 206 12.31 -0.21 -0.43
C LEU A 206 13.47 0.63 0.13
N ALA A 207 13.57 1.89 -0.26
CA ALA A 207 14.56 2.80 0.27
C ALA A 207 14.47 2.94 1.80
N GLU A 208 13.26 3.03 2.34
CA GLU A 208 13.04 3.12 3.79
C GLU A 208 13.39 1.81 4.51
N LEU A 209 13.01 0.65 3.95
CA LEU A 209 13.34 -0.66 4.54
C LEU A 209 14.87 -0.90 4.53
N CYS A 210 15.57 -0.47 3.48
CA CYS A 210 17.03 -0.48 3.42
C CYS A 210 17.65 0.46 4.47
N ARG A 211 17.11 1.68 4.60
CA ARG A 211 17.55 2.64 5.63
C ARG A 211 17.39 2.08 7.04
N ARG A 212 16.32 1.32 7.29
CA ARG A 212 16.08 0.59 8.56
C ARG A 212 16.88 -0.70 8.69
N ARG A 213 17.67 -1.07 7.70
CA ARG A 213 18.44 -2.32 7.66
C ARG A 213 17.58 -3.59 7.76
N VAL A 214 16.34 -3.52 7.28
CA VAL A 214 15.47 -4.69 7.10
C VAL A 214 15.97 -5.49 5.90
N PHE A 215 16.35 -4.80 4.83
CA PHE A 215 17.01 -5.36 3.64
C PHE A 215 18.45 -4.84 3.52
N THR A 216 19.28 -5.59 2.82
CA THR A 216 20.55 -5.07 2.26
C THR A 216 20.20 -4.15 1.08
N ALA A 217 21.07 -3.15 0.80
CA ALA A 217 20.78 -2.18 -0.27
C ALA A 217 20.41 -2.90 -1.58
N PRO A 218 19.29 -2.54 -2.22
CA PRO A 218 18.85 -3.21 -3.42
C PRO A 218 19.83 -2.94 -4.56
N ASP A 219 20.14 -3.97 -5.33
CA ASP A 219 20.53 -3.78 -6.73
C ASP A 219 19.30 -3.25 -7.48
N ILE A 220 19.21 -1.92 -7.60
CA ILE A 220 18.02 -1.16 -8.08
C ILE A 220 17.65 -1.52 -9.55
N VAL A 221 18.26 -2.52 -10.13
CA VAL A 221 18.02 -2.99 -11.51
C VAL A 221 17.70 -4.49 -11.49
N GLY A 222 16.51 -4.82 -10.98
CA GLY A 222 15.95 -6.17 -11.12
C GLY A 222 15.04 -6.30 -12.36
N PRO A 223 14.96 -7.47 -12.98
CA PRO A 223 13.98 -7.76 -14.03
C PRO A 223 12.57 -7.81 -13.40
N GLY A 224 11.72 -6.86 -13.73
CA GLY A 224 10.34 -6.77 -13.24
C GLY A 224 9.73 -5.38 -13.35
N VAL A 225 10.53 -4.38 -13.75
CA VAL A 225 10.00 -3.04 -14.00
C VAL A 225 9.10 -3.09 -15.23
N PRO A 226 7.80 -2.72 -15.14
CA PRO A 226 6.93 -2.65 -16.30
C PRO A 226 7.57 -1.76 -17.38
N PRO A 227 7.51 -2.14 -18.67
CA PRO A 227 8.22 -1.44 -19.76
C PRO A 227 7.93 0.07 -19.83
N PHE A 228 6.71 0.49 -19.51
CA PHE A 228 6.31 1.90 -19.49
C PHE A 228 6.91 2.69 -18.30
N VAL A 229 7.18 2.03 -17.18
CA VAL A 229 7.86 2.63 -16.02
C VAL A 229 9.36 2.74 -16.31
N ALA A 230 9.95 1.72 -16.92
CA ALA A 230 11.34 1.74 -17.38
C ALA A 230 11.60 2.88 -18.39
N ALA A 231 10.66 3.12 -19.31
CA ALA A 231 10.74 4.21 -20.28
C ALA A 231 10.73 5.59 -19.60
N ARG A 232 9.87 5.80 -18.57
CA ARG A 232 9.79 7.07 -17.82
C ARG A 232 11.08 7.32 -17.01
N LEU A 233 11.59 6.31 -16.33
CA LEU A 233 12.85 6.39 -15.57
C LEU A 233 14.05 6.66 -16.48
N SER A 234 14.04 6.14 -17.71
CA SER A 234 15.08 6.41 -18.70
C SER A 234 15.03 7.86 -19.19
N GLN A 235 13.84 8.44 -19.34
CA GLN A 235 13.66 9.84 -19.71
C GLN A 235 14.10 10.80 -18.59
N GLU A 236 13.77 10.51 -17.33
CA GLU A 236 14.18 11.32 -16.19
C GLU A 236 15.70 11.27 -15.97
N ARG A 237 16.35 10.12 -16.14
CA ARG A 237 17.83 10.01 -16.10
C ARG A 237 18.50 10.81 -17.22
N ALA A 238 17.92 10.84 -18.39
CA ALA A 238 18.45 11.64 -19.51
C ALA A 238 18.34 13.15 -19.24
N SER A 239 17.32 13.59 -18.48
CA SER A 239 17.12 15.01 -18.13
C SER A 239 18.02 15.51 -16.98
N ILE A 240 18.61 14.59 -16.19
CA ILE A 240 19.54 14.93 -15.07
C ILE A 240 20.99 14.98 -15.57
N LEU A 241 21.27 14.41 -16.76
CA LEU A 241 22.61 14.35 -17.34
C LEU A 241 22.84 15.41 -18.43
N LEU A 242 21.89 16.28 -18.69
CA LEU A 242 21.98 17.48 -19.52
C LEU A 242 21.85 18.74 -18.67
#